data_3943fee7d860c46da5cc3448402bde8e
#
_entry.id   3943fee7d860c46da5cc3448402bde8e
#
_cell.length_a   1.000
_cell.length_b   1.000
_cell.length_c   1.000
_cell.angle_alpha   90.00
_cell.angle_beta   90.00
_cell.angle_gamma   90.00
#
_symmetry.space_group_name_H-M   'P 1'
#
loop_
_entity.id
_entity.type
_entity.pdbx_description
1 polymer ?
#
loop_
_entity_poly.entity_id
_entity_poly.type
_entity_poly.pdbx_seq_one_letter_code
_entity_poly.pdbx_strand_id
1 'polypeptide(L)'
;MRPFEQFPADRLAAIRFVLTDVDDTLTEGARLPAVAYDAIERLTRAGYRVIPITAAPAGWCDLMSRMWPVAAVIGENGGLCFRHDPKTGITERRYWASEGERRRDGERLAELGEQMRALVPGSELSADQGWRETTLAFRNPGPPIAGRIAAHLAAAGARTVVNSLWVLGWFAAFDKLAAARRMLAELFDADIERDRDAFIYAGDSPNDEPMFGFFPNSVGVATVRNYVARMATPPQWVTNGGGGSGFVEIADALLRLR
;
A
#
# COMPACT_ATOMS: atom_id res chain seq x y z
N MET A 1 -9.07 15.83 10.41
CA MET A 1 -9.74 15.24 9.24
C MET A 1 -11.09 15.89 9.03
N ARG A 2 -11.43 16.25 7.80
CA ARG A 2 -12.74 16.78 7.39
C ARG A 2 -13.57 15.64 6.80
N PRO A 3 -14.91 15.68 6.89
CA PRO A 3 -15.75 14.70 6.21
C PRO A 3 -15.50 14.74 4.69
N PHE A 4 -15.38 13.57 4.04
CA PHE A 4 -15.10 13.48 2.61
C PHE A 4 -16.24 14.07 1.75
N GLU A 5 -17.47 14.07 2.22
CA GLU A 5 -18.61 14.72 1.57
C GLU A 5 -18.40 16.22 1.29
N GLN A 6 -17.51 16.86 2.04
CA GLN A 6 -17.12 18.27 1.88
C GLN A 6 -15.90 18.45 0.97
N PHE A 7 -15.45 17.40 0.30
CA PHE A 7 -14.30 17.49 -0.60
C PHE A 7 -14.61 18.41 -1.78
N PRO A 8 -13.74 19.41 -2.09
CA PRO A 8 -14.03 20.40 -3.13
C PRO A 8 -14.14 19.76 -4.53
N ALA A 9 -15.20 20.09 -5.26
CA ALA A 9 -15.47 19.52 -6.58
C ALA A 9 -14.40 19.89 -7.63
N ASP A 10 -13.85 21.09 -7.57
CA ASP A 10 -12.76 21.54 -8.42
C ASP A 10 -11.48 20.72 -8.24
N ARG A 11 -11.17 20.31 -7.03
CA ARG A 11 -10.06 19.41 -6.72
C ARG A 11 -10.31 17.99 -7.23
N LEU A 12 -11.54 17.47 -7.10
CA LEU A 12 -11.91 16.17 -7.68
C LEU A 12 -11.74 16.16 -9.19
N ALA A 13 -12.10 17.25 -9.88
CA ALA A 13 -11.99 17.38 -11.34
C ALA A 13 -10.53 17.32 -11.84
N ALA A 14 -9.56 17.68 -11.01
CA ALA A 14 -8.14 17.64 -11.35
C ALA A 14 -7.55 16.20 -11.24
N ILE A 15 -8.20 15.29 -10.53
CA ILE A 15 -7.69 13.94 -10.27
C ILE A 15 -7.59 13.11 -11.55
N ARG A 16 -6.47 12.45 -11.73
CA ARG A 16 -6.18 11.48 -12.81
C ARG A 16 -5.69 10.13 -12.27
N PHE A 17 -5.07 10.15 -11.09
CA PHE A 17 -4.51 8.97 -10.46
C PHE A 17 -5.19 8.72 -9.11
N VAL A 18 -5.61 7.49 -8.89
CA VAL A 18 -6.18 7.03 -7.62
C VAL A 18 -5.19 6.03 -7.02
N LEU A 19 -4.42 6.49 -6.06
CA LEU A 19 -3.50 5.66 -5.30
C LEU A 19 -4.24 5.15 -4.07
N THR A 20 -4.09 3.88 -3.72
CA THR A 20 -4.81 3.30 -2.59
C THR A 20 -3.99 2.24 -1.87
N ASP A 21 -4.07 2.20 -0.56
CA ASP A 21 -3.72 0.98 0.17
C ASP A 21 -4.73 -0.13 -0.13
N VAL A 22 -4.45 -1.36 0.28
CA VAL A 22 -5.30 -2.54 0.02
C VAL A 22 -5.95 -3.04 1.29
N ASP A 23 -5.14 -3.43 2.29
CA ASP A 23 -5.65 -4.07 3.50
C ASP A 23 -6.41 -3.05 4.37
N ASP A 24 -7.65 -3.38 4.75
CA ASP A 24 -8.56 -2.52 5.51
C ASP A 24 -8.90 -1.17 4.85
N THR A 25 -8.44 -0.95 3.59
CA THR A 25 -8.79 0.19 2.73
C THR A 25 -9.67 -0.22 1.54
N LEU A 26 -9.27 -1.23 0.77
CA LEU A 26 -10.08 -1.88 -0.26
C LEU A 26 -10.76 -3.13 0.29
N THR A 27 -10.10 -3.81 1.24
CA THR A 27 -10.60 -5.05 1.83
C THR A 27 -11.37 -4.81 3.12
N GLU A 28 -12.17 -5.80 3.50
CA GLU A 28 -12.88 -5.90 4.78
C GLU A 28 -12.66 -7.31 5.33
N GLY A 29 -12.03 -7.42 6.51
CA GLY A 29 -11.69 -8.70 7.09
C GLY A 29 -10.83 -9.58 6.16
N ALA A 30 -9.81 -9.00 5.55
CA ALA A 30 -8.89 -9.60 4.60
C ALA A 30 -9.55 -10.13 3.30
N ARG A 31 -10.75 -9.66 2.96
CA ARG A 31 -11.47 -10.02 1.73
C ARG A 31 -11.78 -8.77 0.92
N LEU A 32 -11.63 -8.85 -0.40
CA LEU A 32 -12.06 -7.80 -1.30
C LEU A 32 -13.58 -7.91 -1.53
N PRO A 33 -14.39 -6.94 -1.07
CA PRO A 33 -15.83 -6.94 -1.35
C PRO A 33 -16.09 -6.68 -2.84
N ALA A 34 -17.14 -7.27 -3.39
CA ALA A 34 -17.53 -7.06 -4.79
C ALA A 34 -17.70 -5.57 -5.15
N VAL A 35 -18.23 -4.78 -4.21
CA VAL A 35 -18.43 -3.33 -4.41
C VAL A 35 -17.13 -2.55 -4.56
N ALA A 36 -16.06 -2.97 -3.88
CA ALA A 36 -14.73 -2.35 -4.03
C ALA A 36 -14.12 -2.69 -5.38
N TYR A 37 -14.23 -3.95 -5.83
CA TYR A 37 -13.78 -4.35 -7.16
C TYR A 37 -14.54 -3.60 -8.27
N ASP A 38 -15.88 -3.51 -8.17
CA ASP A 38 -16.72 -2.73 -9.09
C ASP A 38 -16.29 -1.25 -9.13
N ALA A 39 -16.00 -0.66 -7.98
CA ALA A 39 -15.53 0.73 -7.90
C ALA A 39 -14.21 0.92 -8.65
N ILE A 40 -13.24 0.00 -8.49
CA ILE A 40 -11.98 0.02 -9.25
C ILE A 40 -12.26 -0.07 -10.76
N GLU A 41 -13.13 -0.99 -11.17
CA GLU A 41 -13.46 -1.18 -12.58
C GLU A 41 -14.14 0.05 -13.19
N ARG A 42 -15.11 0.65 -12.49
CA ARG A 42 -15.78 1.89 -12.92
C ARG A 42 -14.80 3.05 -13.08
N LEU A 43 -13.89 3.24 -12.11
CA LEU A 43 -12.85 4.26 -12.18
C LEU A 43 -11.94 4.04 -13.40
N THR A 44 -11.49 2.81 -13.64
CA THR A 44 -10.61 2.49 -14.77
C THR A 44 -11.32 2.70 -16.11
N ARG A 45 -12.59 2.30 -16.22
CA ARG A 45 -13.41 2.56 -17.42
C ARG A 45 -13.63 4.05 -17.67
N ALA A 46 -13.69 4.86 -16.62
CA ALA A 46 -13.79 6.32 -16.69
C ALA A 46 -12.42 7.00 -17.00
N GLY A 47 -11.34 6.23 -17.15
CA GLY A 47 -10.02 6.72 -17.53
C GLY A 47 -9.12 7.13 -16.36
N TYR A 48 -9.50 6.84 -15.11
CA TYR A 48 -8.60 6.99 -13.98
C TYR A 48 -7.55 5.88 -13.95
N ARG A 49 -6.33 6.21 -13.52
CA ARG A 49 -5.28 5.22 -13.26
C ARG A 49 -5.33 4.82 -11.79
N VAL A 50 -5.93 3.67 -11.50
CA VAL A 50 -5.99 3.11 -10.15
C VAL A 50 -4.72 2.30 -9.91
N ILE A 51 -4.00 2.60 -8.83
CA ILE A 51 -2.72 1.97 -8.49
C ILE A 51 -2.72 1.61 -6.99
N PRO A 52 -2.90 0.34 -6.64
CA PRO A 52 -2.69 -0.14 -5.29
C PRO A 52 -1.23 -0.01 -4.86
N ILE A 53 -1.01 0.43 -3.61
CA ILE A 53 0.30 0.54 -2.96
C ILE A 53 0.21 -0.15 -1.60
N THR A 54 0.72 -1.37 -1.51
CA THR A 54 0.40 -2.29 -0.43
C THR A 54 1.63 -2.93 0.22
N ALA A 55 1.46 -3.44 1.43
CA ALA A 55 2.40 -4.33 2.11
C ALA A 55 2.29 -5.80 1.67
N ALA A 56 1.33 -6.14 0.82
CA ALA A 56 1.08 -7.49 0.33
C ALA A 56 2.30 -8.06 -0.41
N PRO A 57 2.49 -9.41 -0.40
CA PRO A 57 3.62 -10.07 -1.02
C PRO A 57 3.60 -9.98 -2.55
N ALA A 58 4.77 -10.17 -3.16
CA ALA A 58 4.98 -10.15 -4.62
C ALA A 58 3.99 -11.05 -5.38
N GLY A 59 3.74 -12.26 -4.89
CA GLY A 59 2.80 -13.18 -5.52
C GLY A 59 1.36 -12.66 -5.58
N TRP A 60 0.89 -11.96 -4.54
CA TRP A 60 -0.42 -11.31 -4.55
C TRP A 60 -0.43 -10.11 -5.51
N CYS A 61 0.64 -9.33 -5.52
CA CYS A 61 0.78 -8.18 -6.41
C CYS A 61 0.81 -8.59 -7.88
N ASP A 62 1.47 -9.70 -8.23
CA ASP A 62 1.44 -10.26 -9.60
C ASP A 62 0.00 -10.65 -9.98
N LEU A 63 -0.73 -11.37 -9.10
CA LEU A 63 -2.14 -11.72 -9.31
C LEU A 63 -3.00 -10.45 -9.50
N MET A 64 -2.90 -9.48 -8.60
CA MET A 64 -3.66 -8.23 -8.68
C MET A 64 -3.39 -7.49 -9.99
N SER A 65 -2.12 -7.41 -10.41
CA SER A 65 -1.74 -6.72 -11.64
C SER A 65 -2.35 -7.33 -12.89
N ARG A 66 -2.61 -8.64 -12.89
CA ARG A 66 -3.18 -9.40 -14.02
C ARG A 66 -4.70 -9.46 -14.00
N MET A 67 -5.29 -9.55 -12.82
CA MET A 67 -6.72 -9.88 -12.67
C MET A 67 -7.58 -8.70 -12.22
N TRP A 68 -6.99 -7.68 -11.61
CA TRP A 68 -7.74 -6.49 -11.24
C TRP A 68 -7.65 -5.43 -12.35
N PRO A 69 -8.67 -4.59 -12.49
CA PRO A 69 -8.66 -3.50 -13.45
C PRO A 69 -7.83 -2.31 -12.94
N VAL A 70 -6.53 -2.53 -12.72
CA VAL A 70 -5.58 -1.57 -12.17
C VAL A 70 -4.48 -1.23 -13.17
N ALA A 71 -3.91 -0.04 -13.08
CA ALA A 71 -2.86 0.40 -14.00
C ALA A 71 -1.48 -0.21 -13.66
N ALA A 72 -1.22 -0.46 -12.40
CA ALA A 72 -0.05 -1.15 -11.85
C ALA A 72 -0.32 -1.48 -10.38
N VAL A 73 0.55 -2.27 -9.74
CA VAL A 73 0.53 -2.56 -8.30
C VAL A 73 1.92 -2.35 -7.72
N ILE A 74 2.06 -1.50 -6.73
CA ILE A 74 3.29 -1.34 -5.93
C ILE A 74 3.15 -2.20 -4.69
N GLY A 75 4.01 -3.19 -4.55
CA GLY A 75 3.96 -4.20 -3.50
C GLY A 75 5.08 -4.10 -2.48
N GLU A 76 4.92 -4.87 -1.40
CA GLU A 76 5.90 -5.01 -0.32
C GLU A 76 6.40 -3.66 0.22
N ASN A 77 5.47 -2.72 0.47
CA ASN A 77 5.74 -1.34 0.90
C ASN A 77 6.63 -0.53 -0.06
N GLY A 78 6.75 -0.95 -1.31
CA GLY A 78 7.55 -0.23 -2.31
C GLY A 78 8.77 -0.99 -2.83
N GLY A 79 9.02 -2.21 -2.37
CA GLY A 79 10.14 -3.03 -2.83
C GLY A 79 10.06 -3.44 -4.30
N LEU A 80 8.84 -3.47 -4.85
CA LEU A 80 8.56 -3.87 -6.23
C LEU A 80 7.31 -3.18 -6.80
N CYS A 81 7.21 -3.21 -8.13
CA CYS A 81 6.03 -2.76 -8.85
C CYS A 81 5.79 -3.68 -10.06
N PHE A 82 4.54 -4.08 -10.27
CA PHE A 82 4.12 -4.89 -11.40
C PHE A 82 3.07 -4.15 -12.22
N ARG A 83 3.28 -4.14 -13.54
CA ARG A 83 2.36 -3.57 -14.52
C ARG A 83 2.08 -4.62 -15.59
N HIS A 84 0.83 -5.04 -15.69
CA HIS A 84 0.40 -5.99 -16.71
C HIS A 84 -0.23 -5.25 -17.89
N ASP A 85 0.18 -5.60 -19.11
CA ASP A 85 -0.48 -5.15 -20.33
C ASP A 85 -1.37 -6.30 -20.86
N PRO A 86 -2.71 -6.15 -20.76
CA PRO A 86 -3.63 -7.20 -21.20
C PRO A 86 -3.63 -7.42 -22.71
N LYS A 87 -3.11 -6.48 -23.51
CA LYS A 87 -3.04 -6.61 -24.97
C LYS A 87 -1.89 -7.50 -25.41
N THR A 88 -0.75 -7.42 -24.73
CA THR A 88 0.45 -8.20 -25.03
C THR A 88 0.59 -9.43 -24.14
N GLY A 89 -0.11 -9.48 -23.01
CA GLY A 89 0.03 -10.49 -21.95
C GLY A 89 1.33 -10.36 -21.16
N ILE A 90 2.11 -9.29 -21.37
CA ILE A 90 3.39 -9.07 -20.70
C ILE A 90 3.16 -8.38 -19.35
N THR A 91 3.82 -8.91 -18.31
CA THR A 91 3.91 -8.23 -17.01
C THR A 91 5.31 -7.65 -16.84
N GLU A 92 5.38 -6.33 -16.88
CA GLU A 92 6.59 -5.58 -16.55
C GLU A 92 6.81 -5.62 -15.06
N ARG A 93 8.03 -5.98 -14.63
CA ARG A 93 8.41 -6.05 -13.21
C ARG A 93 9.53 -5.05 -12.94
N ARG A 94 9.31 -4.18 -11.98
CA ARG A 94 10.29 -3.19 -11.50
C ARG A 94 10.59 -3.47 -10.04
N TYR A 95 11.85 -3.35 -9.68
CA TYR A 95 12.30 -3.52 -8.30
C TYR A 95 13.02 -2.27 -7.84
N TRP A 96 12.92 -1.99 -6.53
CA TRP A 96 13.66 -0.88 -5.93
C TRP A 96 15.18 -1.09 -6.02
N ALA A 97 15.63 -2.28 -5.66
CA ALA A 97 17.04 -2.67 -5.63
C ALA A 97 17.41 -3.55 -6.83
N SER A 98 18.69 -3.56 -7.20
CA SER A 98 19.25 -4.46 -8.20
C SER A 98 19.12 -5.93 -7.77
N GLU A 99 19.25 -6.86 -8.71
CA GLU A 99 19.17 -8.30 -8.42
C GLU A 99 20.20 -8.75 -7.38
N GLY A 100 21.44 -8.24 -7.50
CA GLY A 100 22.51 -8.57 -6.56
C GLY A 100 22.24 -8.05 -5.13
N GLU A 101 21.66 -6.86 -4.99
CA GLU A 101 21.25 -6.30 -3.70
C GLU A 101 20.09 -7.11 -3.11
N ARG A 102 19.06 -7.39 -3.91
CA ARG A 102 17.92 -8.21 -3.46
C ARG A 102 18.33 -9.58 -2.97
N ARG A 103 19.28 -10.24 -3.66
CA ARG A 103 19.81 -11.53 -3.21
C ARG A 103 20.49 -11.43 -1.86
N ARG A 104 21.42 -10.46 -1.68
CA ARG A 104 22.10 -10.25 -0.38
C ARG A 104 21.12 -9.92 0.75
N ASP A 105 20.16 -9.03 0.48
CA ASP A 105 19.16 -8.65 1.47
C ASP A 105 18.24 -9.83 1.79
N GLY A 106 17.86 -10.64 0.78
CA GLY A 106 17.07 -11.86 0.97
C GLY A 106 17.77 -12.90 1.87
N GLU A 107 19.06 -13.14 1.67
CA GLU A 107 19.87 -14.03 2.52
C GLU A 107 19.87 -13.51 3.98
N ARG A 108 20.12 -12.22 4.19
CA ARG A 108 20.08 -11.59 5.53
C ARG A 108 18.71 -11.68 6.18
N LEU A 109 17.64 -11.46 5.41
CA LEU A 109 16.25 -11.56 5.90
C LEU A 109 15.90 -13.00 6.29
N ALA A 110 16.36 -13.99 5.52
CA ALA A 110 16.16 -15.40 5.82
C ALA A 110 16.85 -15.77 7.14
N GLU A 111 18.11 -15.39 7.34
CA GLU A 111 18.84 -15.60 8.59
C GLU A 111 18.13 -14.97 9.80
N LEU A 112 17.64 -13.72 9.65
CA LEU A 112 16.86 -13.06 10.70
C LEU A 112 15.56 -13.81 11.01
N GLY A 113 14.87 -14.32 9.97
CA GLY A 113 13.66 -15.11 10.12
C GLY A 113 13.88 -16.38 10.94
N GLU A 114 15.00 -17.08 10.70
CA GLU A 114 15.38 -18.28 11.47
C GLU A 114 15.73 -17.94 12.93
N GLN A 115 16.51 -16.89 13.14
CA GLN A 115 16.92 -16.46 14.49
C GLN A 115 15.74 -15.96 15.32
N MET A 116 14.75 -15.32 14.70
CA MET A 116 13.64 -14.66 15.40
C MET A 116 12.84 -15.63 16.28
N ARG A 117 12.68 -16.88 15.86
CA ARG A 117 11.94 -17.88 16.64
C ARG A 117 12.56 -18.13 18.02
N ALA A 118 13.89 -18.11 18.10
CA ALA A 118 14.61 -18.26 19.37
C ALA A 118 14.63 -16.96 20.19
N LEU A 119 14.78 -15.81 19.52
CA LEU A 119 14.91 -14.50 20.16
C LEU A 119 13.57 -13.96 20.70
N VAL A 120 12.47 -14.24 19.99
CA VAL A 120 11.14 -13.78 20.36
C VAL A 120 10.16 -14.95 20.35
N PRO A 121 10.04 -15.70 21.47
CA PRO A 121 9.03 -16.74 21.59
C PRO A 121 7.62 -16.21 21.26
N GLY A 122 6.89 -16.96 20.42
CA GLY A 122 5.58 -16.56 19.90
C GLY A 122 5.65 -15.78 18.58
N SER A 123 6.84 -15.49 18.03
CA SER A 123 6.96 -15.03 16.65
C SER A 123 6.71 -16.19 15.69
N GLU A 124 5.90 -15.92 14.66
CA GLU A 124 5.60 -16.86 13.58
C GLU A 124 5.76 -16.14 12.25
N LEU A 125 6.54 -16.74 11.33
CA LEU A 125 6.58 -16.25 9.96
C LEU A 125 5.17 -16.23 9.38
N SER A 126 4.87 -15.21 8.59
CA SER A 126 3.60 -15.14 7.88
C SER A 126 3.48 -16.32 6.91
N ALA A 127 2.29 -16.87 6.79
CA ALA A 127 2.00 -17.98 5.87
C ALA A 127 2.30 -17.62 4.40
N ASP A 128 2.32 -16.33 4.09
CA ASP A 128 2.63 -15.79 2.76
C ASP A 128 4.11 -15.45 2.54
N GLN A 129 5.00 -15.78 3.50
CA GLN A 129 6.44 -15.48 3.38
C GLN A 129 7.06 -16.08 2.11
N GLY A 130 6.63 -17.25 1.69
CA GLY A 130 7.13 -17.89 0.46
C GLY A 130 6.79 -17.15 -0.84
N TRP A 131 5.92 -16.15 -0.79
CA TRP A 131 5.50 -15.30 -1.91
C TRP A 131 6.14 -13.90 -1.87
N ARG A 132 7.04 -13.63 -0.90
CA ARG A 132 7.73 -12.35 -0.74
C ARG A 132 9.11 -12.39 -1.38
N GLU A 133 9.50 -11.26 -1.97
CA GLU A 133 10.78 -11.13 -2.67
C GLU A 133 11.71 -10.07 -2.05
N THR A 134 11.18 -9.14 -1.26
CA THR A 134 11.95 -7.99 -0.74
C THR A 134 11.74 -7.75 0.75
N THR A 135 10.78 -8.42 1.37
CA THR A 135 10.42 -8.22 2.77
C THR A 135 10.37 -9.54 3.55
N LEU A 136 10.70 -9.47 4.84
CA LEU A 136 10.44 -10.50 5.83
C LEU A 136 9.17 -10.14 6.59
N ALA A 137 8.24 -11.08 6.71
CA ALA A 137 6.96 -10.87 7.36
C ALA A 137 6.71 -11.88 8.47
N PHE A 138 6.31 -11.37 9.63
CA PHE A 138 5.76 -12.17 10.73
C PHE A 138 4.27 -11.86 10.84
N ARG A 139 3.46 -12.89 11.16
CA ARG A 139 2.07 -12.67 11.55
C ARG A 139 2.03 -11.72 12.74
N ASN A 140 1.18 -10.72 12.71
CA ASN A 140 1.06 -9.80 13.84
C ASN A 140 0.34 -10.47 15.03
N PRO A 141 1.05 -10.79 16.13
CA PRO A 141 0.45 -11.42 17.30
C PRO A 141 -0.16 -10.41 18.29
N GLY A 142 -0.12 -9.11 17.93
CA GLY A 142 -0.45 -8.02 18.84
C GLY A 142 0.69 -7.68 19.84
N PRO A 143 0.54 -6.56 20.57
CA PRO A 143 1.49 -6.19 21.59
C PRO A 143 1.42 -7.16 22.80
N PRO A 144 2.55 -7.44 23.50
CA PRO A 144 3.86 -6.82 23.30
C PRO A 144 4.76 -7.53 22.28
N ILE A 145 4.37 -8.70 21.76
CA ILE A 145 5.22 -9.53 20.91
C ILE A 145 5.57 -8.84 19.60
N ALA A 146 4.58 -8.21 18.95
CA ALA A 146 4.81 -7.43 17.72
C ALA A 146 5.89 -6.35 17.90
N GLY A 147 5.87 -5.64 19.03
CA GLY A 147 6.88 -4.63 19.36
C GLY A 147 8.28 -5.24 19.54
N ARG A 148 8.38 -6.43 20.13
CA ARG A 148 9.66 -7.14 20.29
C ARG A 148 10.21 -7.58 18.93
N ILE A 149 9.37 -8.13 18.05
CA ILE A 149 9.77 -8.50 16.68
C ILE A 149 10.31 -7.25 15.96
N ALA A 150 9.56 -6.15 15.95
CA ALA A 150 9.97 -4.90 15.31
C ALA A 150 11.30 -4.37 15.87
N ALA A 151 11.49 -4.41 17.19
CA ALA A 151 12.72 -3.97 17.84
C ALA A 151 13.94 -4.82 17.43
N HIS A 152 13.81 -6.15 17.33
CA HIS A 152 14.89 -7.01 16.88
C HIS A 152 15.24 -6.80 15.40
N LEU A 153 14.22 -6.64 14.52
CA LEU A 153 14.44 -6.30 13.13
C LEU A 153 15.18 -4.96 12.99
N ALA A 154 14.75 -3.94 13.73
CA ALA A 154 15.39 -2.62 13.73
C ALA A 154 16.83 -2.68 14.27
N ALA A 155 17.11 -3.47 15.32
CA ALA A 155 18.45 -3.66 15.86
C ALA A 155 19.40 -4.33 14.86
N ALA A 156 18.88 -5.15 13.94
CA ALA A 156 19.62 -5.72 12.82
C ALA A 156 19.82 -4.75 11.65
N GLY A 157 19.33 -3.50 11.76
CA GLY A 157 19.42 -2.46 10.74
C GLY A 157 18.32 -2.53 9.69
N ALA A 158 17.27 -3.34 9.88
CA ALA A 158 16.13 -3.37 9.00
C ALA A 158 15.18 -2.19 9.29
N ARG A 159 14.56 -1.66 8.25
CA ARG A 159 13.34 -0.84 8.38
C ARG A 159 12.19 -1.73 8.81
N THR A 160 11.27 -1.21 9.59
CA THR A 160 10.15 -1.99 10.11
C THR A 160 8.83 -1.26 9.99
N VAL A 161 7.77 -2.01 9.75
CA VAL A 161 6.39 -1.55 9.81
C VAL A 161 5.54 -2.60 10.52
N VAL A 162 4.60 -2.13 11.35
CA VAL A 162 3.59 -2.97 11.99
C VAL A 162 2.22 -2.49 11.51
N ASN A 163 1.47 -3.37 10.87
CA ASN A 163 0.08 -3.13 10.48
C ASN A 163 -0.87 -4.16 11.11
N SER A 164 -2.13 -4.21 10.69
CA SER A 164 -3.14 -5.14 11.24
C SER A 164 -2.75 -6.62 11.04
N LEU A 165 -2.07 -6.96 9.95
CA LEU A 165 -1.77 -8.34 9.54
C LEU A 165 -0.35 -8.77 9.89
N TRP A 166 0.63 -7.86 9.73
CA TRP A 166 2.05 -8.20 9.75
C TRP A 166 2.91 -7.30 10.62
N VAL A 167 4.05 -7.87 11.07
CA VAL A 167 5.26 -7.16 11.42
C VAL A 167 6.26 -7.39 10.30
N LEU A 168 6.64 -6.35 9.58
CA LEU A 168 7.47 -6.41 8.37
C LEU A 168 8.86 -5.84 8.62
N GLY A 169 9.86 -6.42 7.95
CA GLY A 169 11.24 -5.92 7.93
C GLY A 169 11.86 -5.98 6.54
N TRP A 170 12.70 -4.98 6.19
CA TRP A 170 13.49 -4.93 4.94
C TRP A 170 14.71 -4.03 5.09
N PHE A 171 15.73 -4.18 4.24
CA PHE A 171 16.99 -3.43 4.36
C PHE A 171 17.11 -2.22 3.43
N ALA A 172 16.48 -2.26 2.26
CA ALA A 172 16.57 -1.17 1.28
C ALA A 172 15.84 0.11 1.74
N ALA A 173 16.21 1.26 1.14
CA ALA A 173 15.72 2.58 1.55
C ALA A 173 14.39 2.96 0.88
N PHE A 174 13.46 2.01 0.70
CA PHE A 174 12.14 2.29 0.18
C PHE A 174 11.08 2.43 1.27
N ASP A 175 10.01 3.08 0.92
CA ASP A 175 8.70 3.12 1.57
C ASP A 175 7.63 3.39 0.49
N LYS A 176 6.36 3.40 0.87
CA LYS A 176 5.25 3.64 -0.07
C LYS A 176 5.43 4.92 -0.89
N LEU A 177 5.87 6.02 -0.25
CA LEU A 177 6.01 7.31 -0.92
C LEU A 177 7.22 7.35 -1.85
N ALA A 178 8.38 6.89 -1.39
CA ALA A 178 9.59 6.84 -2.22
C ALA A 178 9.36 5.96 -3.47
N ALA A 179 8.69 4.82 -3.29
CA ALA A 179 8.33 3.94 -4.39
C ALA A 179 7.32 4.58 -5.35
N ALA A 180 6.30 5.25 -4.84
CA ALA A 180 5.35 5.99 -5.67
C ALA A 180 6.06 7.04 -6.53
N ARG A 181 6.97 7.84 -5.95
CA ARG A 181 7.77 8.83 -6.71
C ARG A 181 8.48 8.19 -7.89
N ARG A 182 9.24 7.14 -7.62
CA ARG A 182 10.07 6.49 -8.63
C ARG A 182 9.26 5.72 -9.67
N MET A 183 8.36 4.85 -9.22
CA MET A 183 7.64 3.95 -10.11
C MET A 183 6.61 4.68 -10.98
N LEU A 184 5.99 5.75 -10.47
CA LEU A 184 5.06 6.55 -11.27
C LEU A 184 5.79 7.37 -12.32
N ALA A 185 6.97 7.90 -12.01
CA ALA A 185 7.80 8.56 -13.00
C ALA A 185 8.28 7.59 -14.09
N GLU A 186 8.78 6.41 -13.71
CA GLU A 186 9.31 5.41 -14.65
C GLU A 186 8.22 4.79 -15.54
N LEU A 187 7.02 4.53 -15.02
CA LEU A 187 5.99 3.77 -15.72
C LEU A 187 4.93 4.64 -16.39
N PHE A 188 4.71 5.85 -15.91
CA PHE A 188 3.61 6.71 -16.36
C PHE A 188 4.03 8.12 -16.75
N ASP A 189 5.33 8.42 -16.72
CA ASP A 189 5.87 9.79 -16.92
C ASP A 189 5.17 10.83 -16.02
N ALA A 190 4.87 10.41 -14.79
CA ALA A 190 4.11 11.20 -13.82
C ALA A 190 5.01 11.74 -12.71
N ASP A 191 5.17 13.05 -12.66
CA ASP A 191 5.94 13.74 -11.61
C ASP A 191 5.02 14.08 -10.44
N ILE A 192 5.06 13.25 -9.38
CA ILE A 192 4.19 13.47 -8.22
C ILE A 192 4.59 14.68 -7.38
N GLU A 193 5.80 15.22 -7.54
CA GLU A 193 6.20 16.46 -6.87
C GLU A 193 5.56 17.68 -7.52
N ARG A 194 5.52 17.72 -8.85
CA ARG A 194 4.94 18.80 -9.63
C ARG A 194 3.41 18.73 -9.69
N ASP A 195 2.88 17.51 -9.87
CA ASP A 195 1.48 17.30 -10.24
C ASP A 195 0.65 16.73 -9.07
N ARG A 196 0.98 17.07 -7.80
CA ARG A 196 0.32 16.54 -6.58
C ARG A 196 -1.19 16.57 -6.61
N ASP A 197 -1.76 17.61 -7.19
CA ASP A 197 -3.20 17.82 -7.26
C ASP A 197 -3.91 16.83 -8.21
N ALA A 198 -3.15 16.19 -9.12
CA ALA A 198 -3.68 15.15 -10.00
C ALA A 198 -3.82 13.78 -9.31
N PHE A 199 -3.42 13.66 -8.06
CA PHE A 199 -3.44 12.42 -7.29
C PHE A 199 -4.38 12.52 -6.10
N ILE A 200 -5.12 11.44 -5.86
CA ILE A 200 -5.81 11.18 -4.60
C ILE A 200 -5.19 9.92 -3.98
N TYR A 201 -4.96 9.93 -2.67
CA TYR A 201 -4.48 8.77 -1.93
C TYR A 201 -5.51 8.33 -0.90
N ALA A 202 -5.86 7.05 -0.92
CA ALA A 202 -6.73 6.41 0.07
C ALA A 202 -5.93 5.44 0.94
N GLY A 203 -6.14 5.47 2.26
CA GLY A 203 -5.48 4.59 3.22
C GLY A 203 -6.24 4.53 4.55
N ASP A 204 -5.77 3.73 5.50
CA ASP A 204 -6.47 3.52 6.77
C ASP A 204 -5.58 3.50 8.01
N SER A 205 -4.26 3.38 7.88
CA SER A 205 -3.39 3.02 9.00
C SER A 205 -2.06 3.82 9.04
N PRO A 206 -1.27 3.71 10.14
CA PRO A 206 -0.04 4.49 10.30
C PRO A 206 1.04 4.29 9.22
N ASN A 207 1.06 3.17 8.52
CA ASN A 207 2.00 2.95 7.41
C ASN A 207 1.69 3.84 6.18
N ASP A 208 0.50 4.47 6.15
CA ASP A 208 0.08 5.42 5.11
C ASP A 208 0.46 6.88 5.44
N GLU A 209 0.96 7.13 6.63
CA GLU A 209 1.28 8.47 7.13
C GLU A 209 2.19 9.28 6.19
N PRO A 210 3.25 8.70 5.59
CA PRO A 210 4.05 9.41 4.59
C PRO A 210 3.25 9.86 3.37
N MET A 211 2.26 9.06 2.96
CA MET A 211 1.37 9.39 1.84
C MET A 211 0.36 10.46 2.24
N PHE A 212 -0.21 10.37 3.44
CA PHE A 212 -1.13 11.37 3.97
C PHE A 212 -0.49 12.75 4.10
N GLY A 213 0.75 12.80 4.57
CA GLY A 213 1.50 14.04 4.70
C GLY A 213 1.91 14.66 3.37
N PHE A 214 2.13 13.83 2.36
CA PHE A 214 2.60 14.28 1.06
C PHE A 214 1.48 14.74 0.13
N PHE A 215 0.39 13.98 0.01
CA PHE A 215 -0.69 14.29 -0.93
C PHE A 215 -1.72 15.24 -0.33
N PRO A 216 -1.98 16.39 -0.99
CA PRO A 216 -3.02 17.32 -0.54
C PRO A 216 -4.43 16.72 -0.62
N ASN A 217 -4.63 15.70 -1.46
CA ASN A 217 -5.89 14.97 -1.60
C ASN A 217 -5.83 13.61 -0.86
N SER A 218 -5.32 13.62 0.38
CA SER A 218 -5.27 12.40 1.20
C SER A 218 -6.61 12.14 1.88
N VAL A 219 -7.09 10.91 1.76
CA VAL A 219 -8.38 10.45 2.30
C VAL A 219 -8.15 9.20 3.16
N GLY A 220 -8.58 9.23 4.40
CA GLY A 220 -8.70 8.01 5.20
C GLY A 220 -10.07 7.37 4.99
N VAL A 221 -10.15 6.06 4.76
CA VAL A 221 -11.41 5.37 4.96
C VAL A 221 -11.72 5.33 6.47
N ALA A 222 -12.99 5.19 6.89
CA ALA A 222 -13.39 5.39 8.29
C ALA A 222 -12.61 4.54 9.29
N THR A 223 -12.05 3.40 8.88
CA THR A 223 -11.14 2.54 9.67
C THR A 223 -9.95 3.31 10.24
N VAL A 224 -9.48 4.37 9.56
CA VAL A 224 -8.37 5.22 10.01
C VAL A 224 -8.60 5.82 11.40
N ARG A 225 -9.87 6.03 11.79
CA ARG A 225 -10.23 6.60 13.09
C ARG A 225 -9.70 5.79 14.27
N ASN A 226 -9.48 4.48 14.08
CA ASN A 226 -8.91 3.60 15.10
C ASN A 226 -7.43 3.90 15.39
N TYR A 227 -6.77 4.63 14.49
CA TYR A 227 -5.33 4.85 14.51
C TYR A 227 -4.92 6.31 14.65
N VAL A 228 -5.83 7.27 14.48
CA VAL A 228 -5.53 8.72 14.46
C VAL A 228 -4.72 9.19 15.67
N ALA A 229 -5.01 8.67 16.86
CA ALA A 229 -4.26 9.03 18.08
C ALA A 229 -2.77 8.61 18.05
N ARG A 230 -2.37 7.75 17.11
CA ARG A 230 -1.00 7.27 16.91
C ARG A 230 -0.31 7.89 15.70
N MET A 231 -1.00 8.75 14.96
CA MET A 231 -0.49 9.41 13.75
C MET A 231 -0.05 10.83 14.07
N ALA A 232 1.16 11.18 13.62
CA ALA A 232 1.61 12.57 13.62
C ALA A 232 0.96 13.37 12.48
N THR A 233 0.68 12.70 11.36
CA THR A 233 0.12 13.30 10.14
C THR A 233 -1.08 12.50 9.64
N PRO A 234 -2.29 12.72 10.20
CA PRO A 234 -3.50 12.06 9.73
C PRO A 234 -3.92 12.56 8.34
N PRO A 235 -4.77 11.81 7.61
CA PRO A 235 -5.29 12.25 6.31
C PRO A 235 -6.12 13.54 6.45
N GLN A 236 -6.21 14.32 5.36
CA GLN A 236 -6.98 15.55 5.38
C GLN A 236 -8.49 15.29 5.42
N TRP A 237 -8.94 14.25 4.77
CA TRP A 237 -10.34 13.88 4.61
C TRP A 237 -10.60 12.48 5.15
N VAL A 238 -11.85 12.19 5.52
CA VAL A 238 -12.25 10.87 6.00
C VAL A 238 -13.65 10.53 5.47
N THR A 239 -13.80 9.29 4.96
CA THR A 239 -15.10 8.75 4.50
C THR A 239 -15.99 8.35 5.69
N ASN A 240 -17.28 8.11 5.41
CA ASN A 240 -18.21 7.57 6.41
C ASN A 240 -18.06 6.06 6.55
N GLY A 241 -17.91 5.36 5.42
CA GLY A 241 -17.67 3.93 5.39
C GLY A 241 -16.21 3.57 5.67
N GLY A 242 -15.97 2.40 6.26
CA GLY A 242 -14.65 1.80 6.40
C GLY A 242 -14.36 0.86 5.23
N GLY A 243 -13.08 0.48 5.05
CA GLY A 243 -12.69 -0.51 4.05
C GLY A 243 -13.21 -0.19 2.64
N GLY A 244 -13.64 -1.24 1.93
CA GLY A 244 -14.14 -1.12 0.57
C GLY A 244 -15.34 -0.20 0.41
N SER A 245 -16.21 -0.09 1.42
CA SER A 245 -17.35 0.84 1.38
C SER A 245 -16.90 2.30 1.42
N GLY A 246 -15.84 2.63 2.18
CA GLY A 246 -15.22 3.96 2.15
C GLY A 246 -14.55 4.26 0.81
N PHE A 247 -13.90 3.29 0.20
CA PHE A 247 -13.33 3.45 -1.13
C PHE A 247 -14.41 3.71 -2.21
N VAL A 248 -15.58 3.08 -2.09
CA VAL A 248 -16.74 3.33 -2.98
C VAL A 248 -17.18 4.80 -2.90
N GLU A 249 -17.21 5.42 -1.72
CA GLU A 249 -17.54 6.85 -1.59
C GLU A 249 -16.58 7.73 -2.41
N ILE A 250 -15.27 7.41 -2.37
CA ILE A 250 -14.26 8.14 -3.16
C ILE A 250 -14.51 7.94 -4.66
N ALA A 251 -14.74 6.70 -5.08
CA ALA A 251 -14.99 6.38 -6.48
C ALA A 251 -16.25 7.08 -7.00
N ASP A 252 -17.35 7.05 -6.25
CA ASP A 252 -18.61 7.68 -6.63
C ASP A 252 -18.48 9.20 -6.74
N ALA A 253 -17.69 9.84 -5.86
CA ALA A 253 -17.44 11.26 -5.93
C ALA A 253 -16.67 11.65 -7.20
N LEU A 254 -15.64 10.88 -7.57
CA LEU A 254 -14.86 11.08 -8.78
C LEU A 254 -15.70 10.86 -10.05
N LEU A 255 -16.57 9.84 -10.05
CA LEU A 255 -17.38 9.48 -11.21
C LEU A 255 -18.56 10.42 -11.47
N ARG A 256 -19.05 11.15 -10.45
CA ARG A 256 -20.10 12.18 -10.64
C ARG A 256 -19.68 13.37 -11.51
N LEU A 257 -18.37 13.55 -11.71
CA LEU A 257 -17.82 14.69 -12.45
C LEU A 257 -17.42 14.32 -13.90
N ARG A 258 -17.69 13.08 -14.29
CA ARG A 258 -17.40 12.53 -15.63
C ARG A 258 -18.69 12.11 -16.32
#